data_f117bf9a0cc7ce86461fec85c1484bca
#
_entry.id   f117bf9a0cc7ce86461fec85c1484bca
#
_cell.length_a   1.000
_cell.length_b   1.000
_cell.length_c   1.000
_cell.angle_alpha   90.00
_cell.angle_beta   90.00
_cell.angle_gamma   90.00
#
_symmetry.space_group_name_H-M   'P 1'
#
loop_
_entity.id
_entity.type
_entity.pdbx_description
1 polymer ?
#
loop_
_entity_poly.entity_id
_entity_poly.type
_entity_poly.pdbx_seq_one_letter_code
_entity_poly.pdbx_strand_id
1 'polypeptide(L)'
;MYHFIQHQPELEMVLAAMDQSAVYALDSEFIKVDTLWPKLGVFQINVSEQTYLLDGVNLDLDLFWKKLATAQQNIFHACGEDIDLIYHYAQTRQLNNVFDTQIAMSFLGHGLQVSYQNSLKQIMDIEIEKDQTRSDWLARPLSDKQLCYAANDVIYLNQLKRF
;
A
#
# COMPACT_ATOMS: atom_id res chain seq x y z
N MET A 1 12.83 6.81 -4.25
CA MET A 1 12.33 7.18 -5.61
C MET A 1 11.08 6.37 -5.87
N TYR A 2 10.04 6.94 -6.48
CA TYR A 2 8.80 6.24 -6.80
C TYR A 2 8.38 6.53 -8.26
N HIS A 3 7.53 5.67 -8.81
CA HIS A 3 6.91 5.82 -10.12
C HIS A 3 5.39 5.98 -9.95
N PHE A 4 4.82 7.08 -10.43
CA PHE A 4 3.37 7.26 -10.45
C PHE A 4 2.83 6.76 -11.79
N ILE A 5 2.03 5.70 -11.74
CA ILE A 5 1.48 4.99 -12.89
C ILE A 5 0.09 5.52 -13.17
N GLN A 6 -0.08 6.26 -14.25
CA GLN A 6 -1.33 6.93 -14.62
C GLN A 6 -1.93 6.41 -15.93
N HIS A 7 -1.12 5.75 -16.76
CA HIS A 7 -1.55 5.26 -18.06
C HIS A 7 -1.47 3.73 -18.11
N GLN A 8 -2.49 3.11 -18.71
CA GLN A 8 -2.60 1.65 -18.75
C GLN A 8 -1.36 0.90 -19.26
N PRO A 9 -0.64 1.36 -20.31
CA PRO A 9 0.58 0.69 -20.76
C PRO A 9 1.70 0.67 -19.71
N GLU A 10 1.76 1.65 -18.80
CA GLU A 10 2.77 1.73 -17.74
C GLU A 10 2.57 0.64 -16.68
N LEU A 11 1.36 0.12 -16.54
CA LEU A 11 1.06 -0.96 -15.59
C LEU A 11 1.85 -2.23 -15.91
N GLU A 12 2.23 -2.46 -17.15
CA GLU A 12 3.06 -3.60 -17.55
C GLU A 12 4.41 -3.63 -16.82
N MET A 13 4.99 -2.48 -16.56
CA MET A 13 6.23 -2.37 -15.78
C MET A 13 6.04 -2.88 -14.35
N VAL A 14 4.91 -2.56 -13.72
CA VAL A 14 4.59 -3.04 -12.37
C VAL A 14 4.36 -4.55 -12.37
N LEU A 15 3.59 -5.04 -13.32
CA LEU A 15 3.31 -6.47 -13.46
C LEU A 15 4.59 -7.27 -13.70
N ALA A 16 5.52 -6.74 -14.51
CA ALA A 16 6.83 -7.35 -14.74
C ALA A 16 7.70 -7.34 -13.47
N ALA A 17 7.67 -6.25 -12.68
CA ALA A 17 8.37 -6.22 -11.40
C ALA A 17 7.79 -7.25 -10.41
N MET A 18 6.47 -7.40 -10.37
CA MET A 18 5.80 -8.42 -9.56
C MET A 18 6.17 -9.85 -9.96
N ASP A 19 6.52 -10.12 -11.22
CA ASP A 19 7.00 -11.42 -11.67
C ASP A 19 8.40 -11.75 -11.17
N GLN A 20 9.20 -10.74 -10.84
CA GLN A 20 10.57 -10.92 -10.33
C GLN A 20 10.62 -11.09 -8.80
N SER A 21 9.52 -10.83 -8.10
CA SER A 21 9.43 -10.94 -6.65
C SER A 21 8.04 -11.43 -6.27
N ALA A 22 7.98 -12.27 -5.26
CA ALA A 22 6.70 -12.76 -4.74
C ALA A 22 6.32 -12.12 -3.38
N VAL A 23 7.05 -11.08 -2.96
CA VAL A 23 6.84 -10.36 -1.70
C VAL A 23 6.58 -8.90 -2.01
N TYR A 24 5.45 -8.39 -1.54
CA TYR A 24 5.00 -7.02 -1.79
C TYR A 24 4.73 -6.29 -0.48
N ALA A 25 5.20 -5.04 -0.38
CA ALA A 25 4.77 -4.11 0.66
C ALA A 25 3.69 -3.21 0.08
N LEU A 26 2.57 -3.06 0.77
CA LEU A 26 1.32 -2.56 0.22
C LEU A 26 0.65 -1.57 1.17
N ASP A 27 -0.04 -0.60 0.58
CA ASP A 27 -0.94 0.32 1.27
C ASP A 27 -1.97 0.87 0.29
N SER A 28 -3.01 1.56 0.76
CA SER A 28 -4.00 2.19 -0.10
C SER A 28 -4.51 3.51 0.42
N GLU A 29 -4.74 4.46 -0.49
CA GLU A 29 -5.41 5.72 -0.22
C GLU A 29 -6.76 5.76 -0.92
N PHE A 30 -7.82 6.02 -0.17
CA PHE A 30 -9.19 5.96 -0.65
C PHE A 30 -10.10 6.96 0.05
N ILE A 31 -11.28 7.18 -0.52
CA ILE A 31 -12.35 7.97 0.09
C ILE A 31 -13.52 7.05 0.44
N LYS A 32 -13.97 7.11 1.71
CA LYS A 32 -15.12 6.37 2.21
C LYS A 32 -16.07 7.34 2.93
N VAL A 33 -16.68 8.23 2.17
CA VAL A 33 -17.67 9.20 2.67
C VAL A 33 -18.98 8.94 1.95
N ASP A 34 -20.05 8.71 2.72
CA ASP A 34 -21.41 8.47 2.22
C ASP A 34 -21.51 7.32 1.19
N THR A 35 -20.58 6.34 1.25
CA THR A 35 -20.56 5.18 0.36
C THR A 35 -20.42 3.89 1.16
N LEU A 36 -21.06 2.82 0.66
CA LEU A 36 -20.93 1.48 1.28
C LEU A 36 -19.51 0.94 1.12
N TRP A 37 -18.88 1.19 -0.03
CA TRP A 37 -17.54 0.72 -0.37
C TRP A 37 -16.60 1.91 -0.57
N PRO A 38 -15.33 1.78 -0.17
CA PRO A 38 -14.34 2.81 -0.41
C PRO A 38 -14.09 3.00 -1.92
N LYS A 39 -13.83 4.24 -2.32
CA LYS A 39 -13.39 4.58 -3.68
C LYS A 39 -11.88 4.71 -3.68
N LEU A 40 -11.21 3.83 -4.39
CA LEU A 40 -9.76 3.82 -4.50
C LEU A 40 -9.24 5.09 -5.19
N GLY A 41 -8.33 5.78 -4.54
CA GLY A 41 -7.60 6.90 -5.09
C GLY A 41 -6.23 6.48 -5.62
N VAL A 42 -5.40 5.91 -4.75
CA VAL A 42 -4.07 5.40 -5.09
C VAL A 42 -3.87 4.05 -4.41
N PHE A 43 -3.27 3.10 -5.11
CA PHE A 43 -2.79 1.86 -4.51
C PHE A 43 -1.27 1.84 -4.57
N GLN A 44 -0.63 1.67 -3.43
CA GLN A 44 0.81 1.69 -3.30
C GLN A 44 1.36 0.26 -3.26
N ILE A 45 2.42 0.03 -4.01
CA ILE A 45 3.17 -1.22 -3.95
C ILE A 45 4.67 -0.96 -3.99
N ASN A 46 5.41 -1.59 -3.07
CA ASN A 46 6.86 -1.69 -3.15
C ASN A 46 7.27 -3.13 -3.45
N VAL A 47 8.00 -3.31 -4.53
CA VAL A 47 8.52 -4.58 -5.02
C VAL A 47 10.02 -4.45 -5.19
N SER A 48 10.81 -5.27 -4.48
CA SER A 48 12.28 -5.29 -4.61
C SER A 48 12.90 -3.88 -4.52
N GLU A 49 12.47 -3.10 -3.54
CA GLU A 49 12.93 -1.72 -3.28
C GLU A 49 12.47 -0.67 -4.31
N GLN A 50 11.69 -1.05 -5.30
CA GLN A 50 11.04 -0.12 -6.22
C GLN A 50 9.61 0.15 -5.78
N THR A 51 9.26 1.43 -5.70
CA THR A 51 7.93 1.89 -5.28
C THR A 51 7.13 2.35 -6.48
N TYR A 52 5.91 1.84 -6.59
CA TYR A 52 4.93 2.24 -7.59
C TYR A 52 3.66 2.72 -6.91
N LEU A 53 3.12 3.83 -7.40
CA LEU A 53 1.85 4.40 -7.01
C LEU A 53 0.90 4.22 -8.18
N LEU A 54 -0.15 3.42 -8.01
CA LEU A 54 -1.10 3.10 -9.06
C LEU A 54 -2.30 4.05 -8.97
N ASP A 55 -2.61 4.75 -10.04
CA ASP A 55 -3.78 5.62 -10.12
C ASP A 55 -5.08 4.80 -10.14
N GLY A 56 -5.72 4.66 -8.98
CA GLY A 56 -6.94 3.88 -8.83
C GLY A 56 -8.17 4.47 -9.53
N VAL A 57 -8.08 5.74 -9.98
CA VAL A 57 -9.17 6.42 -10.70
C VAL A 57 -9.15 6.11 -12.20
N ASN A 58 -7.94 6.00 -12.78
CA ASN A 58 -7.76 5.95 -14.23
C ASN A 58 -7.32 4.59 -14.77
N LEU A 59 -6.81 3.68 -13.91
CA LEU A 59 -6.29 2.38 -14.33
C LEU A 59 -7.33 1.27 -14.19
N ASP A 60 -7.34 0.36 -15.15
CA ASP A 60 -7.88 -0.99 -14.98
C ASP A 60 -6.83 -1.85 -14.25
N LEU A 61 -7.15 -2.26 -13.03
CA LEU A 61 -6.26 -3.02 -12.17
C LEU A 61 -6.60 -4.52 -12.08
N ASP A 62 -7.45 -5.05 -12.96
CA ASP A 62 -7.89 -6.46 -12.90
C ASP A 62 -6.73 -7.47 -12.91
N LEU A 63 -5.75 -7.25 -13.79
CA LEU A 63 -4.57 -8.12 -13.85
C LEU A 63 -3.66 -7.96 -12.61
N PHE A 64 -3.57 -6.76 -12.07
CA PHE A 64 -2.84 -6.47 -10.85
C PHE A 64 -3.44 -7.23 -9.66
N TRP A 65 -4.78 -7.16 -9.48
CA TRP A 65 -5.46 -7.86 -8.39
C TRP A 65 -5.29 -9.38 -8.47
N LYS A 66 -5.38 -9.96 -9.66
CA LYS A 66 -5.15 -11.40 -9.88
C LYS A 66 -3.75 -11.81 -9.46
N LYS A 67 -2.75 -10.98 -9.78
CA LYS A 67 -1.36 -11.24 -9.43
C LYS A 67 -1.11 -11.08 -7.93
N LEU A 68 -1.72 -10.07 -7.31
CA LEU A 68 -1.65 -9.82 -5.88
C LEU A 68 -2.18 -11.01 -5.06
N ALA A 69 -3.26 -11.62 -5.50
CA ALA A 69 -3.88 -12.78 -4.85
C ALA A 69 -2.95 -14.01 -4.79
N THR A 70 -1.98 -14.12 -5.69
CA THR A 70 -1.03 -15.25 -5.77
C THR A 70 0.32 -14.97 -5.12
N ALA A 71 0.50 -13.83 -4.47
CA ALA A 71 1.73 -13.46 -3.80
C ALA A 71 2.16 -14.47 -2.72
N GLN A 72 3.45 -14.67 -2.56
CA GLN A 72 3.97 -15.44 -1.42
C GLN A 72 3.80 -14.70 -0.11
N GLN A 73 3.86 -13.37 -0.15
CA GLN A 73 3.61 -12.54 1.02
C GLN A 73 3.16 -11.12 0.64
N ASN A 74 2.11 -10.67 1.32
CA ASN A 74 1.60 -9.31 1.28
C ASN A 74 1.84 -8.66 2.64
N ILE A 75 2.63 -7.59 2.69
CA ILE A 75 3.04 -6.90 3.91
C ILE A 75 2.32 -5.56 3.97
N PHE A 76 1.70 -5.29 5.10
CA PHE A 76 0.96 -4.05 5.38
C PHE A 76 1.31 -3.50 6.76
N HIS A 77 0.76 -2.34 7.05
CA HIS A 77 0.69 -1.79 8.40
C HIS A 77 -0.74 -1.34 8.71
N ALA A 78 -1.42 -2.04 9.65
CA ALA A 78 -2.83 -1.79 10.02
C ALA A 78 -3.84 -2.04 8.88
N CYS A 79 -3.75 -3.16 8.20
CA CYS A 79 -4.37 -3.48 6.91
C CYS A 79 -5.89 -3.72 6.88
N GLY A 80 -6.63 -3.45 7.95
CA GLY A 80 -8.04 -3.85 8.02
C GLY A 80 -8.90 -3.29 6.88
N GLU A 81 -8.80 -2.00 6.60
CA GLU A 81 -9.58 -1.35 5.54
C GLU A 81 -9.02 -1.64 4.14
N ASP A 82 -7.69 -1.84 4.02
CA ASP A 82 -7.04 -2.22 2.76
C ASP A 82 -7.50 -3.58 2.26
N ILE A 83 -7.64 -4.56 3.16
CA ILE A 83 -8.13 -5.89 2.82
C ILE A 83 -9.58 -5.83 2.33
N ASP A 84 -10.44 -5.08 2.99
CA ASP A 84 -11.83 -4.88 2.56
C ASP A 84 -11.89 -4.23 1.17
N LEU A 85 -11.04 -3.22 0.93
CA LEU A 85 -10.90 -2.57 -0.36
C LEU A 85 -10.44 -3.55 -1.45
N ILE A 86 -9.38 -4.33 -1.17
CA ILE A 86 -8.87 -5.33 -2.11
C ILE A 86 -9.95 -6.36 -2.44
N TYR A 87 -10.67 -6.88 -1.46
CA TYR A 87 -11.77 -7.82 -1.68
C TYR A 87 -12.89 -7.26 -2.55
N HIS A 88 -13.18 -5.97 -2.39
CA HIS A 88 -14.17 -5.29 -3.22
C HIS A 88 -13.71 -5.16 -4.67
N TYR A 89 -12.50 -4.66 -4.91
CA TYR A 89 -12.00 -4.41 -6.27
C TYR A 89 -11.57 -5.70 -7.00
N ALA A 90 -10.92 -6.61 -6.30
CA ALA A 90 -10.48 -7.88 -6.87
C ALA A 90 -11.62 -8.90 -7.07
N GLN A 91 -12.83 -8.60 -6.59
CA GLN A 91 -13.98 -9.50 -6.61
C GLN A 91 -13.65 -10.91 -6.06
N THR A 92 -12.76 -10.96 -5.06
CA THR A 92 -12.32 -12.20 -4.42
C THR A 92 -12.13 -11.97 -2.93
N ARG A 93 -12.23 -13.04 -2.15
CA ARG A 93 -11.87 -13.02 -0.73
C ARG A 93 -10.61 -13.85 -0.44
N GLN A 94 -9.77 -14.00 -1.44
CA GLN A 94 -8.52 -14.74 -1.35
C GLN A 94 -7.36 -13.76 -1.47
N LEU A 95 -6.84 -13.31 -0.34
CA LEU A 95 -5.55 -12.66 -0.23
C LEU A 95 -4.73 -13.49 0.74
N ASN A 96 -3.77 -14.24 0.22
CA ASN A 96 -2.97 -15.17 0.99
C ASN A 96 -1.77 -14.47 1.65
N ASN A 97 -1.27 -15.08 2.74
CA ASN A 97 -0.01 -14.71 3.37
C ASN A 97 0.10 -13.22 3.72
N VAL A 98 -0.93 -12.66 4.32
CA VAL A 98 -0.93 -11.29 4.84
C VAL A 98 -0.06 -11.23 6.10
N PHE A 99 0.87 -10.29 6.12
CA PHE A 99 1.68 -9.93 7.28
C PHE A 99 1.42 -8.47 7.65
N ASP A 100 0.86 -8.24 8.82
CA ASP A 100 0.59 -6.90 9.33
C ASP A 100 1.67 -6.52 10.35
N THR A 101 2.48 -5.52 10.02
CA THR A 101 3.56 -5.05 10.90
C THR A 101 3.04 -4.40 12.18
N GLN A 102 1.84 -3.79 12.19
CA GLN A 102 1.23 -3.26 13.41
C GLN A 102 0.88 -4.38 14.39
N ILE A 103 0.33 -5.48 13.90
CA ILE A 103 0.06 -6.68 14.72
C ILE A 103 1.37 -7.27 15.24
N ALA A 104 2.39 -7.38 14.40
CA ALA A 104 3.71 -7.86 14.80
C ALA A 104 4.30 -6.99 15.93
N MET A 105 4.24 -5.66 15.81
CA MET A 105 4.67 -4.72 16.87
C MET A 105 3.95 -4.98 18.20
N SER A 106 2.66 -5.30 18.16
CA SER A 106 1.89 -5.63 19.37
C SER A 106 2.38 -6.91 20.04
N PHE A 107 2.67 -7.95 19.27
CA PHE A 107 3.22 -9.21 19.80
C PHE A 107 4.63 -9.04 20.37
N LEU A 108 5.43 -8.13 19.82
CA LEU A 108 6.77 -7.82 20.32
C LEU A 108 6.77 -6.89 21.55
N GLY A 109 5.60 -6.43 22.00
CA GLY A 109 5.47 -5.61 23.21
C GLY A 109 5.69 -4.10 23.00
N HIS A 110 5.75 -3.63 21.75
CA HIS A 110 5.92 -2.20 21.43
C HIS A 110 4.66 -1.37 21.63
N GLY A 111 3.51 -2.01 21.90
CA GLY A 111 2.21 -1.39 22.17
C GLY A 111 1.14 -1.83 21.16
N LEU A 112 -0.12 -1.56 21.55
CA LEU A 112 -1.27 -1.81 20.68
C LEU A 112 -1.44 -0.64 19.72
N GLN A 113 -1.75 -0.92 18.45
CA GLN A 113 -2.07 0.09 17.43
C GLN A 113 -0.98 1.18 17.25
N VAL A 114 0.28 0.78 17.30
CA VAL A 114 1.39 1.69 17.01
C VAL A 114 1.29 2.15 15.56
N SER A 115 1.34 3.46 15.31
CA SER A 115 1.30 3.99 13.94
C SER A 115 2.56 3.63 13.16
N TYR A 116 2.47 3.61 11.83
CA TYR A 116 3.60 3.31 10.96
C TYR A 116 4.81 4.21 11.25
N GLN A 117 4.60 5.53 11.35
CA GLN A 117 5.64 6.50 11.67
C GLN A 117 6.33 6.19 13.02
N ASN A 118 5.52 5.85 14.04
CA ASN A 118 6.07 5.50 15.35
C ASN A 118 6.82 4.17 15.31
N SER A 119 6.37 3.21 14.51
CA SER A 119 7.08 1.93 14.32
C SER A 119 8.44 2.15 13.66
N LEU A 120 8.49 2.99 12.62
CA LEU A 120 9.74 3.35 11.95
C LEU A 120 10.70 4.07 12.91
N LYS A 121 10.18 5.01 13.71
CA LYS A 121 11.01 5.74 14.69
C LYS A 121 11.54 4.81 15.77
N GLN A 122 10.69 3.93 16.33
CA GLN A 122 11.10 3.04 17.44
C GLN A 122 12.11 1.96 17.00
N ILE A 123 11.92 1.40 15.81
CA ILE A 123 12.68 0.22 15.37
C ILE A 123 13.89 0.61 14.52
N MET A 124 13.76 1.64 13.68
CA MET A 124 14.76 1.97 12.66
C MET A 124 15.36 3.37 12.84
N ASP A 125 14.88 4.16 13.81
CA ASP A 125 15.23 5.59 14.02
C ASP A 125 14.99 6.44 12.75
N ILE A 126 13.97 6.09 11.97
CA ILE A 126 13.55 6.82 10.77
C ILE A 126 12.36 7.70 11.11
N GLU A 127 12.45 8.98 10.72
CA GLU A 127 11.34 9.93 10.80
C GLU A 127 10.82 10.24 9.42
N ILE A 128 9.49 10.09 9.23
CA ILE A 128 8.79 10.49 8.02
C ILE A 128 7.76 11.58 8.33
N GLU A 129 7.51 12.45 7.37
CA GLU A 129 6.52 13.52 7.52
C GLU A 129 5.11 12.96 7.71
N LYS A 130 4.35 13.61 8.60
CA LYS A 130 2.92 13.36 8.78
C LYS A 130 2.12 14.32 7.88
N ASP A 131 0.90 13.90 7.51
CA ASP A 131 -0.18 14.81 7.11
C ASP A 131 -0.63 14.87 5.64
N GLN A 132 -1.02 13.69 5.08
CA GLN A 132 -1.92 13.71 3.92
C GLN A 132 -3.13 12.77 4.07
N THR A 133 -3.30 12.11 5.21
CA THR A 133 -4.36 11.12 5.48
C THR A 133 -5.78 11.63 5.17
N ARG A 134 -6.02 12.93 5.31
CA ARG A 134 -7.33 13.57 5.06
C ARG A 134 -7.40 14.33 3.73
N SER A 135 -6.52 14.02 2.80
CA SER A 135 -6.50 14.63 1.47
C SER A 135 -7.64 14.09 0.59
N ASP A 136 -8.02 14.86 -0.43
CA ASP A 136 -8.90 14.36 -1.48
C ASP A 136 -8.09 13.49 -2.44
N TRP A 137 -8.14 12.19 -2.21
CA TRP A 137 -7.41 11.19 -2.99
C TRP A 137 -8.04 10.89 -4.35
N LEU A 138 -9.25 11.39 -4.62
CA LEU A 138 -9.91 11.24 -5.92
C LEU A 138 -9.65 12.44 -6.84
N ALA A 139 -9.18 13.58 -6.30
CA ALA A 139 -8.81 14.74 -7.11
C ALA A 139 -7.63 14.44 -8.04
N ARG A 140 -7.63 15.05 -9.21
CA ARG A 140 -6.52 14.99 -10.16
C ARG A 140 -6.20 16.38 -10.70
N PRO A 141 -4.90 16.73 -10.88
CA PRO A 141 -3.72 15.91 -10.51
C PRO A 141 -3.53 15.83 -8.98
N LEU A 142 -2.87 14.76 -8.52
CA LEU A 142 -2.39 14.69 -7.14
C LEU A 142 -1.20 15.64 -6.96
N SER A 143 -1.07 16.23 -5.78
CA SER A 143 0.07 17.06 -5.43
C SER A 143 1.33 16.22 -5.16
N ASP A 144 2.51 16.81 -5.32
CA ASP A 144 3.78 16.17 -4.97
C ASP A 144 3.83 15.72 -3.51
N LYS A 145 3.17 16.45 -2.59
CA LYS A 145 3.06 16.08 -1.18
C LYS A 145 2.25 14.80 -0.99
N GLN A 146 1.11 14.65 -1.69
CA GLN A 146 0.31 13.43 -1.65
C GLN A 146 1.10 12.24 -2.20
N LEU A 147 1.76 12.41 -3.34
CA LEU A 147 2.57 11.36 -3.95
C LEU A 147 3.74 10.93 -3.06
N CYS A 148 4.42 11.90 -2.45
CA CYS A 148 5.52 11.62 -1.51
C CYS A 148 5.01 10.89 -0.26
N TYR A 149 3.89 11.32 0.29
CA TYR A 149 3.23 10.67 1.43
C TYR A 149 2.89 9.21 1.11
N ALA A 150 2.15 8.96 0.04
CA ALA A 150 1.76 7.63 -0.39
C ALA A 150 2.96 6.70 -0.65
N ALA A 151 4.04 7.23 -1.22
CA ALA A 151 5.26 6.46 -1.42
C ALA A 151 5.93 6.06 -0.10
N ASN A 152 5.95 6.98 0.88
CA ASN A 152 6.58 6.74 2.17
C ASN A 152 5.89 5.64 2.97
N ASP A 153 4.58 5.42 2.79
CA ASP A 153 3.83 4.41 3.53
C ASP A 153 4.22 2.97 3.17
N VAL A 154 4.91 2.74 2.05
CA VAL A 154 5.35 1.40 1.65
C VAL A 154 6.87 1.21 1.54
N ILE A 155 7.66 2.29 1.45
CA ILE A 155 9.11 2.22 1.19
C ILE A 155 9.85 1.39 2.24
N TYR A 156 9.47 1.51 3.50
CA TYR A 156 10.18 0.88 4.62
C TYR A 156 9.51 -0.38 5.16
N LEU A 157 8.32 -0.77 4.68
CA LEU A 157 7.57 -1.92 5.21
C LEU A 157 8.35 -3.23 5.11
N ASN A 158 9.03 -3.46 3.98
CA ASN A 158 9.87 -4.65 3.80
C ASN A 158 11.03 -4.70 4.79
N GLN A 159 11.59 -3.55 5.14
CA GLN A 159 12.68 -3.45 6.11
C GLN A 159 12.12 -3.61 7.52
N LEU A 160 11.03 -2.90 7.86
CA LEU A 160 10.38 -2.97 9.16
C LEU A 160 10.00 -4.41 9.54
N LYS A 161 9.54 -5.22 8.58
CA LYS A 161 9.19 -6.62 8.82
C LYS A 161 10.38 -7.49 9.22
N ARG A 162 11.62 -7.12 8.86
CA ARG A 162 12.82 -7.93 9.12
C ARG A 162 13.33 -7.83 10.56
N PHE A 163 12.87 -6.86 11.29
CA PHE A 163 13.14 -6.68 12.70
C PHE A 163 12.15 -7.45 13.58
#